data_12e02c56dce6d436ce844e7ce8f4878a
#
_entry.id   12e02c56dce6d436ce844e7ce8f4878a
#
_cell.length_a   1.000
_cell.length_b   1.000
_cell.length_c   1.000
_cell.angle_alpha   90.00
_cell.angle_beta   90.00
_cell.angle_gamma   90.00
#
_symmetry.space_group_name_H-M   'P 1'
#
loop_
_entity.id
_entity.type
_entity.pdbx_description
1 polymer ?
#
loop_
_entity_poly.entity_id
_entity_poly.type
_entity_poly.pdbx_seq_one_letter_code
_entity_poly.pdbx_strand_id
1 'polypeptide(L)'
;MNDMTKVKNLTFINSYDVASNDYCNRMIAKFEEIENNTSLMQTSGYSGTEQYGAKVRKDLAIFFHERHNNAVDLARETNEILDEGLKLYMEEYPSLQSCHNFYSQMVKVQKTPPKGGFHSWHCERDAAETSRCLVWTIYLNDIPEGEGETEFLEYGIK
;
A
#
# COMPACT_ATOMS: atom_id res chain seq x y z
N MET A 1 -41.72 -11.02 11.78
CA MET A 1 -40.74 -10.42 12.71
C MET A 1 -39.41 -10.50 12.00
N ASN A 2 -38.97 -9.38 11.42
CA ASN A 2 -37.64 -9.31 10.79
C ASN A 2 -36.61 -9.25 11.92
N ASP A 3 -35.74 -10.25 11.95
CA ASP A 3 -34.59 -10.26 12.87
C ASP A 3 -33.59 -9.18 12.43
N MET A 4 -33.72 -7.99 12.99
CA MET A 4 -32.87 -6.82 12.74
C MET A 4 -31.60 -6.79 13.61
N THR A 5 -31.12 -7.93 14.08
CA THR A 5 -30.07 -7.95 15.13
C THR A 5 -28.76 -8.63 14.76
N LYS A 6 -28.31 -8.59 13.52
CA LYS A 6 -26.89 -8.79 13.22
C LYS A 6 -26.37 -7.58 12.48
N VAL A 7 -26.05 -6.52 13.20
CA VAL A 7 -25.06 -5.56 12.71
C VAL A 7 -23.75 -6.37 12.58
N LYS A 8 -23.40 -6.74 11.34
CA LYS A 8 -22.08 -7.29 11.03
C LYS A 8 -21.09 -6.24 11.55
N ASN A 9 -20.18 -6.61 12.43
CA ASN A 9 -19.09 -5.70 12.82
C ASN A 9 -18.23 -5.47 11.58
N LEU A 10 -18.55 -4.44 10.83
CA LEU A 10 -17.83 -4.04 9.63
C LEU A 10 -16.58 -3.29 10.10
N THR A 11 -15.43 -3.90 9.92
CA THR A 11 -14.14 -3.24 10.21
C THR A 11 -13.70 -2.35 9.06
N PHE A 12 -14.22 -2.56 7.85
CA PHE A 12 -13.77 -1.94 6.61
C PHE A 12 -12.29 -2.25 6.28
N ILE A 13 -11.74 -3.28 6.90
CA ILE A 13 -10.37 -3.75 6.71
C ILE A 13 -10.45 -5.18 6.20
N ASN A 14 -9.96 -5.41 4.98
CA ASN A 14 -9.98 -6.72 4.35
C ASN A 14 -8.61 -7.05 3.77
N SER A 15 -8.31 -8.33 3.67
CA SER A 15 -7.11 -8.87 3.04
C SER A 15 -7.50 -9.82 1.91
N TYR A 16 -6.81 -9.71 0.78
CA TYR A 16 -7.04 -10.53 -0.41
C TYR A 16 -5.71 -11.07 -0.95
N ASP A 17 -5.71 -12.32 -1.38
CA ASP A 17 -4.55 -12.96 -2.01
C ASP A 17 -4.62 -12.74 -3.53
N VAL A 18 -4.22 -11.56 -3.99
CA VAL A 18 -4.28 -11.14 -5.41
C VAL A 18 -2.91 -10.88 -6.03
N ALA A 19 -1.87 -10.72 -5.22
CA ALA A 19 -0.51 -10.47 -5.70
C ALA A 19 0.28 -11.78 -5.79
N SER A 20 0.84 -12.10 -6.95
CA SER A 20 1.67 -13.30 -7.11
C SER A 20 3.05 -13.14 -6.45
N ASN A 21 3.63 -14.25 -6.00
CA ASN A 21 5.01 -14.28 -5.49
C ASN A 21 6.02 -13.79 -6.53
N ASP A 22 5.79 -14.05 -7.82
CA ASP A 22 6.63 -13.57 -8.90
C ASP A 22 6.62 -12.03 -8.98
N TYR A 23 5.44 -11.42 -8.93
CA TYR A 23 5.31 -9.97 -8.87
C TYR A 23 6.04 -9.39 -7.64
N CYS A 24 5.82 -9.95 -6.47
CA CYS A 24 6.46 -9.51 -5.22
C CYS A 24 8.00 -9.55 -5.33
N ASN A 25 8.55 -10.66 -5.82
CA ASN A 25 9.98 -10.84 -6.01
C ASN A 25 10.56 -9.84 -7.03
N ARG A 26 9.86 -9.59 -8.14
CA ARG A 26 10.30 -8.61 -9.16
C ARG A 26 10.25 -7.18 -8.62
N MET A 27 9.27 -6.84 -7.80
CA MET A 27 9.18 -5.53 -7.16
C MET A 27 10.33 -5.31 -6.17
N ILE A 28 10.64 -6.31 -5.35
CA ILE A 28 11.78 -6.27 -4.43
C ILE A 28 13.09 -6.12 -5.20
N ALA A 29 13.30 -6.94 -6.23
CA ALA A 29 14.52 -6.87 -7.05
C ALA A 29 14.68 -5.51 -7.74
N LYS A 30 13.58 -4.91 -8.21
CA LYS A 30 13.59 -3.56 -8.81
C LYS A 30 13.95 -2.49 -7.78
N PHE A 31 13.43 -2.60 -6.56
CA PHE A 31 13.80 -1.68 -5.48
C PHE A 31 15.30 -1.76 -5.18
N GLU A 32 15.85 -2.98 -5.08
CA GLU A 32 17.27 -3.21 -4.80
C GLU A 32 18.17 -2.77 -5.96
N GLU A 33 17.76 -2.97 -7.22
CA GLU A 33 18.46 -2.45 -8.40
C GLU A 33 18.62 -0.92 -8.30
N ILE A 34 17.53 -0.23 -7.98
CA ILE A 34 17.52 1.24 -7.86
C ILE A 34 18.37 1.67 -6.66
N GLU A 35 18.22 1.02 -5.51
CA GLU A 35 18.99 1.32 -4.30
C GLU A 35 20.51 1.17 -4.52
N ASN A 36 20.93 0.22 -5.34
CA ASN A 36 22.34 -0.06 -5.63
C ASN A 36 22.91 0.73 -6.83
N ASN A 37 22.10 1.57 -7.47
CA ASN A 37 22.54 2.33 -8.65
C ASN A 37 22.28 3.83 -8.48
N THR A 38 23.34 4.60 -8.26
CA THR A 38 23.27 6.03 -8.01
C THR A 38 22.56 6.83 -9.11
N SER A 39 22.74 6.45 -10.38
CA SER A 39 22.05 7.11 -11.50
C SER A 39 20.54 6.84 -11.48
N LEU A 40 20.14 5.62 -11.14
CA LEU A 40 18.71 5.27 -11.02
C LEU A 40 18.09 5.92 -9.80
N MET A 41 18.81 6.04 -8.68
CA MET A 41 18.33 6.77 -7.49
C MET A 41 17.93 8.20 -7.82
N GLN A 42 18.71 8.90 -8.62
CA GLN A 42 18.48 10.31 -8.96
C GLN A 42 17.25 10.50 -9.86
N THR A 43 16.88 9.50 -10.64
CA THR A 43 15.83 9.58 -11.66
C THR A 43 14.55 8.84 -11.32
N SER A 44 14.50 8.09 -10.21
CA SER A 44 13.43 7.14 -9.91
C SER A 44 12.59 7.48 -8.67
N GLY A 45 12.67 8.69 -8.14
CA GLY A 45 11.92 9.07 -6.93
C GLY A 45 12.33 8.29 -5.67
N TYR A 46 13.55 7.71 -5.67
CA TYR A 46 14.09 7.04 -4.51
C TYR A 46 14.47 8.05 -3.43
N SER A 47 14.00 7.84 -2.22
CA SER A 47 14.49 8.54 -1.03
C SER A 47 15.26 7.56 -0.13
N GLY A 48 16.45 7.94 0.26
CA GLY A 48 17.27 7.17 1.19
C GLY A 48 16.57 6.98 2.55
N THR A 49 17.33 6.50 3.53
CA THR A 49 16.80 6.34 4.89
C THR A 49 16.36 7.69 5.42
N GLU A 50 15.06 7.90 5.52
CA GLU A 50 14.49 9.04 6.24
C GLU A 50 14.33 8.67 7.70
N GLN A 51 14.99 9.41 8.58
CA GLN A 51 14.68 9.41 9.99
C GLN A 51 13.98 10.72 10.31
N TYR A 52 12.66 10.69 10.30
CA TYR A 52 11.83 11.84 10.62
C TYR A 52 10.95 11.48 11.83
N GLY A 53 11.40 11.88 13.01
CA GLY A 53 10.68 11.55 14.24
C GLY A 53 10.52 10.04 14.45
N ALA A 54 9.30 9.55 14.31
CA ALA A 54 8.93 8.15 14.52
C ALA A 54 9.11 7.25 13.26
N LYS A 55 9.57 7.81 12.12
CA LYS A 55 9.66 7.09 10.85
C LYS A 55 11.11 6.72 10.52
N VAL A 56 11.37 5.42 10.34
CA VAL A 56 12.66 4.91 9.84
C VAL A 56 12.39 3.93 8.73
N ARG A 57 12.48 4.37 7.47
CA ARG A 57 12.28 3.54 6.29
C ARG A 57 12.95 4.13 5.04
N LYS A 58 13.08 3.34 3.99
CA LYS A 58 13.48 3.79 2.65
C LYS A 58 12.27 3.72 1.73
N ASP A 59 12.05 4.74 0.96
CA ASP A 59 10.89 4.86 0.08
C ASP A 59 11.33 4.96 -1.38
N LEU A 60 10.59 4.31 -2.28
CA LEU A 60 10.64 4.47 -3.73
C LEU A 60 9.24 4.82 -4.23
N ALA A 61 9.10 6.00 -4.83
CA ALA A 61 7.85 6.39 -5.47
C ALA A 61 7.80 5.88 -6.91
N ILE A 62 6.75 5.14 -7.26
CA ILE A 62 6.47 4.69 -8.62
C ILE A 62 5.22 5.43 -9.09
N PHE A 63 5.37 6.28 -10.12
CA PHE A 63 4.28 7.05 -10.69
C PHE A 63 3.67 6.29 -11.87
N PHE A 64 2.36 6.07 -11.87
CA PHE A 64 1.67 5.31 -12.91
C PHE A 64 1.66 6.02 -14.28
N HIS A 65 1.83 7.33 -14.32
CA HIS A 65 1.72 8.14 -15.53
C HIS A 65 3.05 8.67 -16.09
N GLU A 66 4.16 8.41 -15.44
CA GLU A 66 5.45 8.92 -15.89
C GLU A 66 6.13 7.97 -16.88
N ARG A 67 6.38 8.48 -18.09
CA ARG A 67 7.05 7.74 -19.17
C ARG A 67 8.53 7.42 -18.90
N HIS A 68 9.09 8.00 -17.86
CA HIS A 68 10.51 7.87 -17.51
C HIS A 68 10.77 6.92 -16.34
N ASN A 69 9.76 6.20 -15.91
CA ASN A 69 9.90 5.25 -14.82
C ASN A 69 10.45 3.92 -15.34
N ASN A 70 11.61 3.53 -14.85
CA ASN A 70 12.24 2.23 -15.16
C ASN A 70 11.42 1.01 -14.66
N ALA A 71 10.24 1.25 -14.09
CA ALA A 71 9.34 0.26 -13.53
C ALA A 71 7.94 0.29 -14.17
N VAL A 72 7.81 0.75 -15.42
CA VAL A 72 6.51 0.89 -16.11
C VAL A 72 5.69 -0.40 -16.12
N ASP A 73 6.33 -1.55 -16.36
CA ASP A 73 5.63 -2.82 -16.38
C ASP A 73 5.14 -3.22 -14.99
N LEU A 74 5.95 -3.00 -13.95
CA LEU A 74 5.56 -3.22 -12.57
C LEU A 74 4.45 -2.26 -12.12
N ALA A 75 4.49 -1.00 -12.56
CA ALA A 75 3.44 -0.03 -12.27
C ALA A 75 2.10 -0.47 -12.88
N ARG A 76 2.11 -0.96 -14.11
CA ARG A 76 0.91 -1.49 -14.77
C ARG A 76 0.35 -2.71 -14.03
N GLU A 77 1.21 -3.68 -13.72
CA GLU A 77 0.81 -4.88 -12.98
C GLU A 77 0.30 -4.54 -11.56
N THR A 78 0.93 -3.58 -10.87
CA THR A 78 0.44 -3.08 -9.59
C THR A 78 -0.99 -2.54 -9.73
N ASN A 79 -1.26 -1.82 -10.80
CA ASN A 79 -2.59 -1.27 -11.05
C ASN A 79 -3.63 -2.38 -11.32
N GLU A 80 -3.26 -3.43 -12.05
CA GLU A 80 -4.10 -4.60 -12.31
C GLU A 80 -4.43 -5.35 -11.00
N ILE A 81 -3.43 -5.55 -10.13
CA ILE A 81 -3.60 -6.15 -8.79
C ILE A 81 -4.53 -5.29 -7.93
N LEU A 82 -4.34 -3.97 -7.96
CA LEU A 82 -5.16 -3.04 -7.22
C LEU A 82 -6.62 -3.05 -7.68
N ASP A 83 -6.84 -3.08 -9.00
CA ASP A 83 -8.19 -3.16 -9.60
C ASP A 83 -8.90 -4.47 -9.19
N GLU A 84 -8.18 -5.60 -9.15
CA GLU A 84 -8.73 -6.87 -8.69
C GLU A 84 -9.09 -6.82 -7.21
N GLY A 85 -8.18 -6.34 -6.35
CA GLY A 85 -8.45 -6.18 -4.92
C GLY A 85 -9.60 -5.23 -4.64
N LEU A 86 -9.68 -4.10 -5.35
CA LEU A 86 -10.76 -3.13 -5.24
C LEU A 86 -12.10 -3.74 -5.64
N LYS A 87 -12.13 -4.53 -6.71
CA LYS A 87 -13.35 -5.24 -7.15
C LYS A 87 -13.87 -6.16 -6.05
N LEU A 88 -13.02 -6.99 -5.45
CA LEU A 88 -13.38 -7.87 -4.34
C LEU A 88 -13.90 -7.07 -3.13
N TYR A 89 -13.25 -5.96 -2.81
CA TYR A 89 -13.67 -5.07 -1.74
C TYR A 89 -15.06 -4.46 -2.00
N MET A 90 -15.33 -4.04 -3.23
CA MET A 90 -16.63 -3.47 -3.62
C MET A 90 -17.75 -4.52 -3.65
N GLU A 91 -17.45 -5.80 -3.86
CA GLU A 91 -18.42 -6.89 -3.72
C GLU A 91 -18.88 -7.04 -2.26
N GLU A 92 -17.98 -6.83 -1.29
CA GLU A 92 -18.30 -6.86 0.13
C GLU A 92 -18.96 -5.56 0.61
N TYR A 93 -18.59 -4.42 0.03
CA TYR A 93 -19.13 -3.09 0.36
C TYR A 93 -19.82 -2.44 -0.85
N PRO A 94 -21.03 -2.93 -1.25
CA PRO A 94 -21.67 -2.51 -2.50
C PRO A 94 -22.02 -1.02 -2.60
N SER A 95 -22.10 -0.31 -1.47
CA SER A 95 -22.29 1.15 -1.46
C SER A 95 -21.19 1.91 -2.19
N LEU A 96 -19.99 1.35 -2.28
CA LEU A 96 -18.86 1.93 -3.03
C LEU A 96 -19.08 1.90 -4.55
N GLN A 97 -19.94 1.02 -5.05
CA GLN A 97 -20.28 0.94 -6.49
C GLN A 97 -20.99 2.21 -7.00
N SER A 98 -21.55 3.00 -6.09
CA SER A 98 -22.13 4.31 -6.44
C SER A 98 -21.06 5.41 -6.61
N CYS A 99 -19.84 5.18 -6.20
CA CYS A 99 -18.71 6.07 -6.46
C CYS A 99 -18.32 5.95 -7.93
N HIS A 100 -18.17 7.08 -8.62
CA HIS A 100 -17.98 7.04 -10.06
C HIS A 100 -16.59 6.54 -10.47
N ASN A 101 -15.54 6.90 -9.73
CA ASN A 101 -14.19 6.45 -10.02
C ASN A 101 -13.30 6.54 -8.78
N PHE A 102 -12.38 5.57 -8.66
CA PHE A 102 -11.25 5.63 -7.75
C PHE A 102 -9.98 5.85 -8.58
N TYR A 103 -9.08 6.70 -8.07
CA TYR A 103 -7.82 6.98 -8.73
C TYR A 103 -6.67 6.74 -7.77
N SER A 104 -5.64 6.06 -8.26
CA SER A 104 -4.32 6.02 -7.64
C SER A 104 -3.33 6.73 -8.55
N GLN A 105 -2.62 7.72 -8.03
CA GLN A 105 -1.66 8.50 -8.82
C GLN A 105 -0.27 7.86 -8.80
N MET A 106 0.09 7.27 -7.68
CA MET A 106 1.37 6.60 -7.48
C MET A 106 1.26 5.52 -6.42
N VAL A 107 2.19 4.60 -6.46
CA VAL A 107 2.47 3.68 -5.37
C VAL A 107 3.81 4.04 -4.73
N LYS A 108 3.89 3.88 -3.43
CA LYS A 108 5.13 4.01 -2.69
C LYS A 108 5.59 2.64 -2.21
N VAL A 109 6.72 2.17 -2.74
CA VAL A 109 7.36 0.97 -2.24
C VAL A 109 8.23 1.34 -1.04
N GLN A 110 8.07 0.63 0.07
CA GLN A 110 8.71 0.97 1.34
C GLN A 110 9.55 -0.20 1.83
N LYS A 111 10.82 0.03 2.07
CA LYS A 111 11.73 -0.93 2.70
C LYS A 111 11.98 -0.52 4.14
N THR A 112 11.44 -1.28 5.07
CA THR A 112 11.57 -1.07 6.51
C THR A 112 12.73 -1.91 7.04
N PRO A 113 13.81 -1.31 7.57
CA PRO A 113 14.90 -2.05 8.16
C PRO A 113 14.50 -2.62 9.54
N PRO A 114 15.27 -3.58 10.09
CA PRO A 114 15.05 -4.05 11.45
C PRO A 114 14.96 -2.89 12.45
N LYS A 115 13.94 -2.91 13.32
CA LYS A 115 13.60 -1.82 14.27
C LYS A 115 13.15 -0.52 13.61
N GLY A 116 13.01 -0.50 12.29
CA GLY A 116 12.38 0.58 11.55
C GLY A 116 10.85 0.51 11.60
N GLY A 117 10.20 1.41 10.89
CA GLY A 117 8.75 1.48 10.79
C GLY A 117 8.22 2.89 10.95
N PHE A 118 6.92 3.00 11.12
CA PHE A 118 6.26 4.24 11.49
C PHE A 118 5.47 4.03 12.79
N HIS A 119 6.00 4.56 13.88
CA HIS A 119 5.58 4.22 15.25
C HIS A 119 4.64 5.26 15.89
N SER A 120 3.97 6.07 15.07
CA SER A 120 2.96 7.01 15.54
C SER A 120 1.60 6.66 14.97
N TRP A 121 0.58 6.64 15.83
CA TRP A 121 -0.80 6.51 15.37
C TRP A 121 -1.17 7.71 14.51
N HIS A 122 -1.70 7.44 13.32
CA HIS A 122 -2.10 8.45 12.36
C HIS A 122 -3.23 7.95 11.47
N CYS A 123 -3.86 8.85 10.75
CA CYS A 123 -4.72 8.50 9.63
C CYS A 123 -4.12 9.01 8.32
N GLU A 124 -4.40 8.32 7.22
CA GLU A 124 -3.90 8.68 5.89
C GLU A 124 -4.60 9.90 5.29
N ARG A 125 -5.68 10.36 5.90
CA ARG A 125 -6.43 11.54 5.50
C ARG A 125 -6.13 12.69 6.44
N ASP A 126 -5.66 13.79 5.90
CA ASP A 126 -5.43 15.03 6.63
C ASP A 126 -6.05 16.26 5.91
N ALA A 127 -5.77 17.46 6.41
CA ALA A 127 -6.30 18.69 5.83
C ALA A 127 -5.78 18.96 4.40
N ALA A 128 -4.62 18.45 4.03
CA ALA A 128 -4.04 18.60 2.69
C ALA A 128 -4.55 17.51 1.72
N GLU A 129 -4.86 16.32 2.23
CA GLU A 129 -5.23 15.14 1.45
C GLU A 129 -6.67 14.70 1.73
N THR A 130 -7.62 15.60 1.55
CA THR A 130 -9.05 15.37 1.86
C THR A 130 -9.74 14.40 0.91
N SER A 131 -9.18 14.15 -0.27
CA SER A 131 -9.75 13.27 -1.30
C SER A 131 -9.47 11.77 -1.07
N ARG A 132 -8.57 11.41 -0.16
CA ARG A 132 -8.29 10.01 0.15
C ARG A 132 -9.49 9.37 0.83
N CYS A 133 -10.03 8.32 0.22
CA CYS A 133 -11.18 7.58 0.74
C CYS A 133 -10.87 6.12 1.05
N LEU A 134 -9.88 5.54 0.37
CA LEU A 134 -9.39 4.18 0.59
C LEU A 134 -7.88 4.21 0.74
N VAL A 135 -7.36 3.29 1.52
CA VAL A 135 -5.93 3.00 1.67
C VAL A 135 -5.73 1.53 1.35
N TRP A 136 -4.68 1.22 0.63
CA TRP A 136 -4.29 -0.14 0.30
C TRP A 136 -2.80 -0.35 0.50
N THR A 137 -2.44 -1.58 0.82
CA THR A 137 -1.06 -2.02 1.00
C THR A 137 -0.90 -3.40 0.40
N ILE A 138 0.19 -3.63 -0.32
CA ILE A 138 0.61 -4.97 -0.76
C ILE A 138 1.86 -5.33 0.04
N TYR A 139 1.80 -6.40 0.82
CA TYR A 139 2.95 -6.96 1.51
C TYR A 139 3.75 -7.80 0.52
N LEU A 140 5.02 -7.44 0.29
CA LEU A 140 5.85 -8.05 -0.75
C LEU A 140 6.64 -9.25 -0.25
N ASN A 141 6.72 -9.47 1.05
CA ASN A 141 7.41 -10.62 1.67
C ASN A 141 6.74 -10.96 3.00
N ASP A 142 6.92 -12.20 3.40
CA ASP A 142 6.55 -12.66 4.73
C ASP A 142 7.51 -12.09 5.79
N ILE A 143 6.96 -11.86 6.96
CA ILE A 143 7.68 -11.42 8.15
C ILE A 143 7.31 -12.32 9.34
N PRO A 144 8.21 -12.52 10.32
CA PRO A 144 7.87 -13.23 11.53
C PRO A 144 6.68 -12.60 12.26
N GLU A 145 5.86 -13.43 12.88
CA GLU A 145 4.74 -12.97 13.72
C GLU A 145 5.24 -12.04 14.83
N GLY A 146 4.56 -10.91 15.01
CA GLY A 146 4.93 -9.89 15.99
C GLY A 146 5.94 -8.87 15.48
N GLU A 147 6.30 -8.90 14.19
CA GLU A 147 7.27 -7.99 13.59
C GLU A 147 6.70 -7.32 12.33
N GLY A 148 6.62 -5.98 12.36
CA GLY A 148 6.28 -5.17 11.17
C GLY A 148 4.83 -5.23 10.70
N GLU A 149 3.91 -5.68 11.54
CA GLU A 149 2.48 -5.67 11.23
C GLU A 149 1.95 -4.22 11.16
N THR A 150 0.92 -4.04 10.34
CA THR A 150 0.11 -2.82 10.37
C THR A 150 -0.97 -3.00 11.44
N GLU A 151 -0.97 -2.12 12.42
CA GLU A 151 -1.92 -2.19 13.53
C GLU A 151 -3.08 -1.21 13.36
N PHE A 152 -4.29 -1.65 13.69
CA PHE A 152 -5.51 -0.83 13.68
C PHE A 152 -6.08 -0.77 15.10
N LEU A 153 -5.74 0.30 15.82
CA LEU A 153 -6.01 0.44 17.26
C LEU A 153 -7.49 0.27 17.61
N GLU A 154 -8.36 0.94 16.85
CA GLU A 154 -9.81 0.97 17.13
C GLU A 154 -10.47 -0.39 16.96
N TYR A 155 -9.85 -1.28 16.18
CA TYR A 155 -10.39 -2.62 15.89
C TYR A 155 -9.65 -3.74 16.61
N GLY A 156 -8.48 -3.45 17.21
CA GLY A 156 -7.62 -4.45 17.81
C GLY A 156 -7.09 -5.47 16.79
N ILE A 157 -6.89 -5.04 15.54
CA ILE A 157 -6.40 -5.85 14.41
C ILE A 157 -4.93 -5.53 14.17
N LYS A 158 -4.17 -6.59 13.84
CA LYS A 158 -2.78 -6.52 13.40
C LYS A 158 -2.61 -7.27 12.09
#